data_b037cab2ce7459c665306e5882aa58e6
#
_entry.id   b037cab2ce7459c665306e5882aa58e6
#
_cell.length_a   1.000
_cell.length_b   1.000
_cell.length_c   1.000
_cell.angle_alpha   90.00
_cell.angle_beta   90.00
_cell.angle_gamma   90.00
#
_symmetry.space_group_name_H-M   'P 1'
#
loop_
_entity.id
_entity.type
_entity.pdbx_description
1 polymer ?
#
loop_
_entity_poly.entity_id
_entity_poly.type
_entity_poly.pdbx_seq_one_letter_code
_entity_poly.pdbx_strand_id
1 'polypeptide(L)'
;MLLEDDENLNRGIALKLQKEGYQVFSAFQISEAEKLFDENRIDLVISDITLPDGNGLEFCRKIRNKSKVFVLFLTAMDSEIDMVNGYDAGADDYITKPFSLMVLVSKVQAFMRRMEGVCGHNRILSGNIEVNYGEMRALKRNADGVTPLTLSKRNFR
;
A
#
# COMPACT_ATOMS: atom_id res chain seq x y z
N MET A 1 -5.15 2.47 7.89
CA MET A 1 -5.26 3.66 8.77
C MET A 1 -5.33 4.91 7.90
N LEU A 2 -6.11 5.92 8.30
CA LEU A 2 -6.28 7.19 7.61
C LEU A 2 -5.95 8.32 8.58
N LEU A 3 -5.01 9.19 8.23
CA LEU A 3 -4.57 10.36 8.98
C LEU A 3 -4.80 11.61 8.13
N GLU A 4 -5.84 12.37 8.46
CA GLU A 4 -6.31 13.54 7.72
C GLU A 4 -7.09 14.42 8.68
N ASP A 5 -6.72 15.69 8.82
CA ASP A 5 -7.29 16.62 9.79
C ASP A 5 -8.63 17.23 9.32
N ASP A 6 -8.88 17.32 8.01
CA ASP A 6 -10.21 17.71 7.50
C ASP A 6 -11.22 16.58 7.79
N GLU A 7 -12.11 16.83 8.75
CA GLU A 7 -13.14 15.87 9.18
C GLU A 7 -14.03 15.38 8.04
N ASN A 8 -14.41 16.27 7.12
CA ASN A 8 -15.30 15.93 6.01
C ASN A 8 -14.59 15.03 5.02
N LEU A 9 -13.34 15.36 4.68
CA LEU A 9 -12.52 14.56 3.78
C LEU A 9 -12.19 13.21 4.40
N ASN A 10 -11.76 13.18 5.67
CA ASN A 10 -11.49 11.95 6.43
C ASN A 10 -12.70 11.03 6.41
N ARG A 11 -13.87 11.57 6.80
CA ARG A 11 -15.13 10.82 6.82
C ARG A 11 -15.52 10.29 5.43
N GLY A 12 -15.37 11.12 4.40
CA GLY A 12 -15.68 10.74 3.02
C GLY A 12 -14.81 9.58 2.53
N ILE A 13 -13.50 9.66 2.78
CA ILE A 13 -12.53 8.59 2.45
C ILE A 13 -12.84 7.33 3.26
N ALA A 14 -13.03 7.46 4.59
CA ALA A 14 -13.30 6.32 5.46
C ALA A 14 -14.56 5.56 5.03
N LEU A 15 -15.68 6.27 4.80
CA LEU A 15 -16.92 5.65 4.33
C LEU A 15 -16.75 4.95 2.98
N LYS A 16 -15.98 5.54 2.05
CA LYS A 16 -15.76 4.93 0.75
C LYS A 16 -14.94 3.66 0.87
N LEU A 17 -13.85 3.67 1.65
CA LEU A 17 -13.02 2.48 1.87
C LEU A 17 -13.76 1.38 2.64
N GLN A 18 -14.59 1.74 3.62
CA GLN A 18 -15.44 0.77 4.34
C GLN A 18 -16.44 0.08 3.40
N LYS A 19 -17.02 0.81 2.44
CA LYS A 19 -17.90 0.22 1.41
C LYS A 19 -17.17 -0.76 0.48
N GLU A 20 -15.85 -0.59 0.31
CA GLU A 20 -15.00 -1.54 -0.43
C GLU A 20 -14.54 -2.74 0.45
N GLY A 21 -15.00 -2.81 1.71
CA GLY A 21 -14.72 -3.92 2.63
C GLY A 21 -13.48 -3.75 3.51
N TYR A 22 -12.85 -2.58 3.52
CA TYR A 22 -11.69 -2.31 4.37
C TYR A 22 -12.09 -1.88 5.78
N GLN A 23 -11.34 -2.32 6.78
CA GLN A 23 -11.39 -1.76 8.11
C GLN A 23 -10.56 -0.47 8.14
N VAL A 24 -11.16 0.63 8.56
CA VAL A 24 -10.52 1.95 8.59
C VAL A 24 -10.41 2.45 10.01
N PHE A 25 -9.18 2.76 10.42
CA PHE A 25 -8.85 3.48 11.65
C PHE A 25 -8.56 4.92 11.25
N SER A 26 -9.41 5.85 11.65
CA SER A 26 -9.27 7.28 11.37
C SER A 26 -8.57 7.98 12.51
N ALA A 27 -7.61 8.86 12.18
CA ALA A 27 -6.94 9.79 13.06
C ALA A 27 -6.98 11.18 12.44
N PHE A 28 -7.03 12.22 13.26
CA PHE A 28 -7.07 13.62 12.84
C PHE A 28 -5.79 14.38 13.19
N GLN A 29 -4.90 13.72 13.92
CA GLN A 29 -3.61 14.25 14.34
C GLN A 29 -2.59 13.11 14.55
N ILE A 30 -1.30 13.47 14.52
CA ILE A 30 -0.20 12.50 14.57
C ILE A 30 -0.21 11.70 15.88
N SER A 31 -0.46 12.38 17.00
CA SER A 31 -0.49 11.72 18.32
C SER A 31 -1.54 10.62 18.43
N GLU A 32 -2.69 10.80 17.78
CA GLU A 32 -3.72 9.78 17.67
C GLU A 32 -3.32 8.65 16.73
N ALA A 33 -2.73 9.01 15.58
CA ALA A 33 -2.25 8.03 14.60
C ALA A 33 -1.16 7.14 15.16
N GLU A 34 -0.21 7.67 15.93
CA GLU A 34 0.84 6.89 16.60
C GLU A 34 0.25 5.84 17.53
N LYS A 35 -0.74 6.23 18.35
CA LYS A 35 -1.44 5.32 19.25
C LYS A 35 -2.19 4.22 18.49
N LEU A 36 -2.97 4.60 17.48
CA LEU A 36 -3.70 3.64 16.65
C LEU A 36 -2.77 2.66 15.92
N PHE A 37 -1.61 3.15 15.47
CA PHE A 37 -0.61 2.34 14.80
C PHE A 37 0.03 1.31 15.72
N ASP A 38 0.31 1.68 16.98
CA ASP A 38 0.92 0.79 17.97
C ASP A 38 -0.10 -0.22 18.55
N GLU A 39 -1.38 0.13 18.59
CA GLU A 39 -2.45 -0.73 19.15
C GLU A 39 -3.07 -1.68 18.13
N ASN A 40 -2.92 -1.43 16.83
CA ASN A 40 -3.61 -2.18 15.78
C ASN A 40 -2.65 -2.70 14.71
N ARG A 41 -3.06 -3.79 14.05
CA ARG A 41 -2.38 -4.23 12.83
C ARG A 41 -2.80 -3.35 11.67
N ILE A 42 -1.87 -2.58 11.14
CA ILE A 42 -2.06 -1.68 10.01
C ILE A 42 -1.36 -2.23 8.78
N ASP A 43 -2.10 -2.46 7.70
CA ASP A 43 -1.58 -2.96 6.43
C ASP A 43 -1.26 -1.83 5.44
N LEU A 44 -1.94 -0.67 5.58
CA LEU A 44 -1.76 0.52 4.74
C LEU A 44 -2.02 1.79 5.55
N VAL A 45 -1.19 2.80 5.36
CA VAL A 45 -1.36 4.15 5.90
C VAL A 45 -1.67 5.11 4.76
N ILE A 46 -2.74 5.88 4.90
CA ILE A 46 -3.04 7.05 4.06
C ILE A 46 -2.87 8.25 4.98
N SER A 47 -2.02 9.19 4.63
CA SER A 47 -1.69 10.34 5.49
C SER A 47 -1.64 11.63 4.70
N ASP A 48 -2.20 12.70 5.26
CA ASP A 48 -1.80 14.04 4.84
C ASP A 48 -0.37 14.33 5.32
N ILE A 49 0.30 15.23 4.62
CA ILE A 49 1.63 15.73 4.99
C ILE A 49 1.50 16.83 6.02
N THR A 50 0.57 17.76 5.84
CA THR A 50 0.37 18.91 6.72
C THR A 50 -0.71 18.62 7.74
N LEU A 51 -0.35 18.56 9.00
CA LEU A 51 -1.26 18.22 10.11
C LEU A 51 -1.13 19.25 11.23
N PRO A 52 -2.16 19.43 12.06
CA PRO A 52 -2.20 20.48 13.07
C PRO A 52 -1.13 20.31 14.17
N ASP A 53 -0.71 19.09 14.44
CA ASP A 53 0.27 18.74 15.48
C ASP A 53 1.64 18.31 14.92
N GLY A 54 1.88 18.49 13.59
CA GLY A 54 3.18 18.19 13.01
C GLY A 54 3.16 17.88 11.52
N ASN A 55 4.13 17.07 11.09
CA ASN A 55 4.36 16.75 9.69
C ASN A 55 4.22 15.24 9.46
N GLY A 56 3.35 14.84 8.52
CA GLY A 56 3.12 13.45 8.15
C GLY A 56 4.38 12.72 7.63
N LEU A 57 5.35 13.45 7.07
CA LEU A 57 6.63 12.88 6.65
C LEU A 57 7.45 12.39 7.86
N GLU A 58 7.44 13.14 8.97
CA GLU A 58 8.11 12.72 10.19
C GLU A 58 7.43 11.51 10.81
N PHE A 59 6.11 11.50 10.81
CA PHE A 59 5.33 10.32 11.21
C PHE A 59 5.70 9.11 10.33
N CYS A 60 5.78 9.27 9.02
CA CYS A 60 6.21 8.21 8.10
C CYS A 60 7.59 7.67 8.46
N ARG A 61 8.58 8.53 8.68
CA ARG A 61 9.94 8.11 9.10
C ARG A 61 9.91 7.29 10.40
N LYS A 62 9.11 7.71 11.38
CA LYS A 62 8.95 6.97 12.65
C LYS A 62 8.40 5.56 12.43
N ILE A 63 7.33 5.42 11.65
CA ILE A 63 6.73 4.11 11.39
C ILE A 63 7.61 3.22 10.51
N ARG A 64 8.42 3.79 9.60
CA ARG A 64 9.39 3.04 8.79
C ARG A 64 10.47 2.34 9.62
N ASN A 65 10.82 2.88 10.78
CA ASN A 65 11.74 2.21 11.71
C ASN A 65 11.13 0.95 12.36
N LYS A 66 9.80 0.87 12.41
CA LYS A 66 9.06 -0.22 13.05
C LYS A 66 8.43 -1.21 12.05
N SER A 67 8.12 -0.75 10.82
CA SER A 67 7.29 -1.50 9.89
C SER A 67 7.57 -1.16 8.41
N LYS A 68 7.29 -2.14 7.55
CA LYS A 68 7.28 -1.99 6.08
C LYS A 68 5.86 -1.76 5.54
N VAL A 69 4.95 -1.23 6.35
CA VAL A 69 3.59 -0.90 5.95
C VAL A 69 3.60 0.04 4.74
N PHE A 70 2.68 -0.13 3.79
CA PHE A 70 2.55 0.81 2.68
C PHE A 70 2.07 2.17 3.15
N VAL A 71 2.70 3.24 2.65
CA VAL A 71 2.34 4.64 2.96
C VAL A 71 1.99 5.37 1.66
N LEU A 72 0.76 5.88 1.62
CA LEU A 72 0.22 6.71 0.56
C LEU A 72 -0.04 8.11 1.12
N PHE A 73 0.65 9.12 0.58
CA PHE A 73 0.37 10.49 0.98
C PHE A 73 -0.75 11.13 0.17
N LEU A 74 -1.61 11.88 0.88
CA LEU A 74 -2.51 12.88 0.30
C LEU A 74 -1.87 14.24 0.53
N THR A 75 -1.64 15.00 -0.52
CA THR A 75 -0.90 16.26 -0.38
C THR A 75 -1.45 17.35 -1.29
N ALA A 76 -1.51 18.57 -0.77
CA ALA A 76 -1.71 19.78 -1.57
C ALA A 76 -0.38 20.26 -2.22
N MET A 77 0.74 19.61 -1.89
CA MET A 77 2.04 19.97 -2.39
C MET A 77 2.21 19.45 -3.82
N ASP A 78 2.41 20.35 -4.73
CA ASP A 78 2.59 20.12 -6.17
C ASP A 78 4.03 20.39 -6.64
N SER A 79 4.93 20.76 -5.71
CA SER A 79 6.33 20.97 -6.05
C SER A 79 7.10 19.64 -6.15
N GLU A 80 8.01 19.55 -7.14
CA GLU A 80 8.89 18.39 -7.31
C GLU A 80 9.75 18.12 -6.07
N ILE A 81 10.14 19.18 -5.34
CA ILE A 81 10.96 19.10 -4.12
C ILE A 81 10.21 18.39 -3.00
N ASP A 82 8.91 18.67 -2.86
CA ASP A 82 8.09 18.04 -1.82
C ASP A 82 7.85 16.56 -2.12
N MET A 83 7.68 16.19 -3.38
CA MET A 83 7.60 14.79 -3.79
C MET A 83 8.90 14.03 -3.51
N VAL A 84 10.07 14.62 -3.81
CA VAL A 84 11.37 14.01 -3.52
C VAL A 84 11.55 13.80 -2.02
N ASN A 85 11.29 14.83 -1.20
CA ASN A 85 11.37 14.74 0.26
C ASN A 85 10.47 13.64 0.83
N GLY A 86 9.34 13.41 0.21
CA GLY A 86 8.42 12.39 0.63
C GLY A 86 8.88 10.97 0.28
N TYR A 87 9.44 10.74 -0.92
CA TYR A 87 10.05 9.44 -1.25
C TYR A 87 11.24 9.16 -0.32
N ASP A 88 12.05 10.16 0.01
CA ASP A 88 13.13 10.06 1.00
C ASP A 88 12.60 9.75 2.41
N ALA A 89 11.38 10.18 2.74
CA ALA A 89 10.70 9.81 3.98
C ALA A 89 10.19 8.36 3.98
N GLY A 90 10.25 7.68 2.83
CA GLY A 90 9.85 6.28 2.66
C GLY A 90 8.41 6.09 2.22
N ALA A 91 7.79 7.06 1.56
CA ALA A 91 6.49 6.89 0.94
C ALA A 91 6.55 5.90 -0.23
N ASP A 92 5.47 5.16 -0.42
CA ASP A 92 5.33 4.24 -1.55
C ASP A 92 4.61 4.90 -2.74
N ASP A 93 3.72 5.88 -2.48
CA ASP A 93 3.00 6.61 -3.53
C ASP A 93 2.36 7.91 -2.99
N TYR A 94 1.83 8.75 -3.91
CA TYR A 94 1.21 10.04 -3.63
C TYR A 94 -0.09 10.22 -4.40
N ILE A 95 -0.97 11.05 -3.81
CA ILE A 95 -2.15 11.62 -4.48
C ILE A 95 -2.19 13.12 -4.17
N THR A 96 -2.13 13.94 -5.22
CA THR A 96 -2.27 15.40 -5.07
C THR A 96 -3.72 15.81 -4.90
N LYS A 97 -3.99 16.69 -3.94
CA LYS A 97 -5.29 17.34 -3.75
C LYS A 97 -5.45 18.49 -4.78
N PRO A 98 -6.62 18.64 -5.44
CA PRO A 98 -7.84 17.85 -5.29
C PRO A 98 -7.79 16.53 -6.07
N PHE A 99 -8.36 15.47 -5.53
CA PHE A 99 -8.37 14.14 -6.14
C PHE A 99 -9.77 13.51 -6.18
N SER A 100 -9.92 12.52 -7.03
CA SER A 100 -11.11 11.68 -7.05
C SER A 100 -10.99 10.52 -6.05
N LEU A 101 -12.04 10.28 -5.26
CA LEU A 101 -12.12 9.10 -4.38
C LEU A 101 -11.97 7.78 -5.15
N MET A 102 -12.36 7.74 -6.44
CA MET A 102 -12.15 6.57 -7.28
C MET A 102 -10.66 6.30 -7.53
N VAL A 103 -9.86 7.35 -7.74
CA VAL A 103 -8.40 7.24 -7.93
C VAL A 103 -7.76 6.71 -6.65
N LEU A 104 -8.15 7.25 -5.49
CA LEU A 104 -7.66 6.80 -4.19
C LEU A 104 -7.97 5.32 -3.98
N VAL A 105 -9.23 4.90 -4.17
CA VAL A 105 -9.63 3.50 -4.03
C VAL A 105 -8.87 2.59 -4.98
N SER A 106 -8.68 3.00 -6.24
CA SER A 106 -7.94 2.20 -7.23
C SER A 106 -6.48 1.99 -6.80
N LYS A 107 -5.83 3.01 -6.24
CA LYS A 107 -4.47 2.89 -5.70
C LYS A 107 -4.43 1.97 -4.47
N VAL A 108 -5.35 2.15 -3.51
CA VAL A 108 -5.46 1.26 -2.34
C VAL A 108 -5.64 -0.20 -2.77
N GLN A 109 -6.57 -0.47 -3.69
CA GLN A 109 -6.78 -1.82 -4.22
C GLN A 109 -5.54 -2.39 -4.92
N ALA A 110 -4.79 -1.55 -5.65
CA ALA A 110 -3.56 -1.98 -6.30
C ALA A 110 -2.48 -2.37 -5.27
N PHE A 111 -2.34 -1.62 -4.18
CA PHE A 111 -1.44 -1.97 -3.07
C PHE A 111 -1.88 -3.24 -2.36
N MET A 112 -3.16 -3.35 -2.00
CA MET A 112 -3.67 -4.53 -1.30
C MET A 112 -3.49 -5.81 -2.13
N ARG A 113 -3.75 -5.75 -3.46
CA ARG A 113 -3.46 -6.88 -4.37
C ARG A 113 -1.99 -7.26 -4.39
N ARG A 114 -1.06 -6.30 -4.32
CA ARG A 114 0.39 -6.61 -4.25
C ARG A 114 0.75 -7.29 -2.94
N MET A 115 0.13 -6.91 -1.83
CA MET A 115 0.33 -7.58 -0.53
C MET A 115 -0.23 -8.99 -0.53
N GLU A 116 -1.44 -9.19 -1.09
CA GLU A 116 -2.05 -10.52 -1.24
C GLU A 116 -1.28 -11.39 -2.23
N GLY A 117 -0.74 -10.81 -3.30
CA GLY A 117 0.07 -11.50 -4.30
C GLY A 117 1.41 -12.03 -3.76
N VAL A 118 1.94 -11.44 -2.68
CA VAL A 118 3.05 -12.01 -1.90
C VAL A 118 2.57 -13.26 -1.12
N CYS A 119 1.26 -13.39 -0.86
CA CYS A 119 0.70 -14.51 -0.10
C CYS A 119 -0.11 -15.54 -0.91
N GLY A 120 -0.52 -15.26 -2.17
CA GLY A 120 -1.42 -16.23 -2.79
C GLY A 120 -1.67 -16.21 -4.30
N HIS A 121 -1.36 -15.14 -5.03
CA HIS A 121 -1.71 -15.02 -6.45
C HIS A 121 -0.51 -14.91 -7.40
N ASN A 122 0.71 -15.16 -6.95
CA ASN A 122 1.89 -15.26 -7.82
C ASN A 122 1.93 -16.60 -8.60
N ARG A 123 0.83 -17.33 -8.63
CA ARG A 123 0.74 -18.61 -9.35
C ARG A 123 -0.19 -18.48 -10.56
N ILE A 124 0.37 -18.65 -11.73
CA ILE A 124 -0.42 -18.86 -12.95
C ILE A 124 -0.40 -20.34 -13.27
N LEU A 125 -1.58 -20.92 -13.39
CA LEU A 125 -1.77 -22.27 -13.90
C LEU A 125 -2.14 -22.18 -15.37
N SER A 126 -1.32 -22.73 -16.24
CA SER A 126 -1.58 -22.87 -17.66
C SER A 126 -1.37 -24.33 -18.05
N GLY A 127 -2.50 -25.04 -18.20
CA GLY A 127 -2.45 -26.49 -18.41
C GLY A 127 -1.79 -27.22 -17.23
N ASN A 128 -0.70 -27.91 -17.48
CA ASN A 128 0.08 -28.61 -16.45
C ASN A 128 1.30 -27.84 -15.92
N ILE A 129 1.43 -26.55 -16.28
CA ILE A 129 2.50 -25.69 -15.81
C ILE A 129 1.97 -24.72 -14.76
N GLU A 130 2.62 -24.70 -13.61
CA GLU A 130 2.41 -23.74 -12.53
C GLU A 130 3.62 -22.81 -12.47
N VAL A 131 3.41 -21.50 -12.64
CA VAL A 131 4.48 -20.49 -12.52
C VAL A 131 4.21 -19.67 -11.28
N ASN A 132 5.15 -19.65 -10.35
CA ASN A 132 5.16 -18.79 -9.18
C ASN A 132 6.14 -17.63 -9.41
N TYR A 133 5.60 -16.44 -9.71
CA TYR A 133 6.41 -15.25 -9.98
C TYR A 133 7.08 -14.67 -8.73
N GLY A 134 6.51 -14.86 -7.54
CA GLY A 134 7.08 -14.38 -6.29
C GLY A 134 8.32 -15.16 -5.88
N GLU A 135 8.33 -16.46 -6.13
CA GLU A 135 9.46 -17.34 -5.87
C GLU A 135 10.38 -17.54 -7.09
N MET A 136 10.02 -16.94 -8.23
CA MET A 136 10.70 -17.15 -9.53
C MET A 136 10.87 -18.62 -9.87
N ARG A 137 9.84 -19.41 -9.62
CA ARG A 137 9.81 -20.86 -9.86
C ARG A 137 8.71 -21.23 -10.83
N ALA A 138 9.00 -22.20 -11.69
CA ALA A 138 7.99 -22.88 -12.49
C ALA A 138 8.05 -24.37 -12.23
N LEU A 139 6.87 -25.00 -12.15
CA LEU A 139 6.71 -26.41 -11.92
C LEU A 139 5.85 -26.99 -13.04
N LYS A 140 6.22 -28.15 -13.57
CA LYS A 140 5.42 -28.93 -14.50
C LYS A 140 4.84 -30.12 -13.77
N ARG A 141 3.51 -30.26 -13.79
CA ARG A 141 2.78 -31.42 -13.25
C ARG A 141 2.54 -32.43 -14.36
N ASN A 142 3.07 -33.61 -14.20
CA ASN A 142 2.85 -34.76 -15.08
C ASN A 142 2.13 -35.87 -14.30
N ALA A 143 1.66 -36.89 -15.00
CA ALA A 143 1.03 -38.08 -14.38
C ALA A 143 1.96 -38.77 -13.35
N ASP A 144 3.27 -38.66 -13.54
CA ASP A 144 4.31 -39.29 -12.71
C ASP A 144 4.86 -38.38 -11.60
N GLY A 145 4.34 -37.13 -11.46
CA GLY A 145 4.76 -36.20 -10.41
C GLY A 145 5.00 -34.77 -10.87
N VAL A 146 5.70 -34.00 -10.02
CA VAL A 146 6.00 -32.56 -10.22
C VAL A 146 7.48 -32.37 -10.52
N THR A 147 7.77 -31.75 -11.66
CA THR A 147 9.16 -31.47 -12.10
C THR A 147 9.41 -29.97 -12.07
N PRO A 148 10.48 -29.48 -11.40
CA PRO A 148 10.85 -28.07 -11.46
C PRO A 148 11.38 -27.69 -12.85
N LEU A 149 10.96 -26.51 -13.35
CA LEU A 149 11.45 -25.92 -14.58
C LEU A 149 12.43 -24.77 -14.23
N THR A 150 13.57 -24.75 -14.89
CA THR A 150 14.53 -23.65 -14.73
C THR A 150 14.06 -22.46 -15.57
N LEU A 151 13.75 -21.33 -14.90
CA LEU A 151 13.40 -20.08 -15.57
C LEU A 151 14.69 -19.27 -15.81
N SER A 152 14.99 -18.95 -17.06
CA SER A 152 16.09 -18.03 -17.39
C SER A 152 15.55 -16.63 -17.67
N LYS A 153 16.31 -15.57 -17.35
CA LYS A 153 15.94 -14.16 -17.62
C LYS A 153 15.65 -13.86 -19.10
N ARG A 154 16.02 -14.74 -20.00
CA ARG A 154 15.77 -14.58 -21.45
C ARG A 154 14.36 -14.92 -21.89
N ASN A 155 13.56 -15.56 -21.05
CA ASN A 155 12.20 -16.02 -21.41
C ASN A 155 11.11 -15.03 -21.02
N PHE A 156 11.48 -13.85 -20.49
CA PHE A 156 10.55 -12.77 -20.11
C PHE A 156 10.81 -11.54 -21.00
N ARG A 157 10.39 -11.61 -22.25
CA ARG A 157 10.18 -10.44 -23.13
C ARG A 157 8.78 -10.48 -23.68
#